data_cc18182234e48477a51553eb896a306f
#
_entry.id   cc18182234e48477a51553eb896a306f
#
_cell.length_a   1.000
_cell.length_b   1.000
_cell.length_c   1.000
_cell.angle_alpha   90.00
_cell.angle_beta   90.00
_cell.angle_gamma   90.00
#
_symmetry.space_group_name_H-M   'P 1'
#
loop_
_entity.id
_entity.type
_entity.pdbx_description
1 polymer ?
#
loop_
_entity_poly.entity_id
_entity_poly.type
_entity_poly.pdbx_seq_one_letter_code
_entity_poly.pdbx_strand_id
1 'polypeptide(L)'
;MNPIDPKALFRLSVLGPLISRERLQRGELQQILRELASREYAIPGTRRRHLGEKTIQAWYYAWRARQLDGLTPKVRADRGQSKLCAETQAAILAAKRDNPRRSLQQICQLLELTGSVARGSLARSTVHRLLQQHGLSRITGSASLPEEKRSFVAATAGAIWYGDVMHGPRVPIGGKLAKTYLVSLFDDASRLLTHSAFCRGETALDIEGVLKQAVLKRGIPLKLVVDNGAAYRAQTLQGICARLGIQLIHCRPYAPEGKGKLERWHRSCRDQFLSELDERHIASLDDLNARLWAWLEAVYHRRPHSGLDGLSPLARYQQDLPRIRPLGPLAATLDSVFLHRVSRLVRKDGTVSYQGQRFEVPFEFSGQTVCLVVDPHRAAVVGVENELGEAIGAATPLDRLANATRRRRSPGQDKASPDSASPADASPPKKPTTGPNLIELIHQQFYDPKGD
;
A
#
# COMPACT_ATOMS: atom_id res chain seq x y z
N MET A 1 21.03 -24.26 50.49
CA MET A 1 19.72 -24.84 50.06
C MET A 1 19.54 -24.47 48.60
N ASN A 2 19.45 -25.44 47.69
CA ASN A 2 19.11 -25.14 46.27
C ASN A 2 17.66 -24.59 46.24
N PRO A 3 17.39 -23.52 45.49
CA PRO A 3 16.03 -23.00 45.37
C PRO A 3 15.13 -24.06 44.73
N ILE A 4 13.97 -24.31 45.36
CA ILE A 4 12.99 -25.27 44.85
C ILE A 4 12.46 -24.78 43.51
N ASP A 5 12.41 -25.67 42.50
CA ASP A 5 11.90 -25.34 41.15
C ASP A 5 10.43 -24.87 41.26
N PRO A 6 10.11 -23.68 40.73
CA PRO A 6 8.73 -23.14 40.78
C PRO A 6 7.68 -24.09 40.15
N LYS A 7 8.09 -24.93 39.19
CA LYS A 7 7.20 -25.94 38.58
C LYS A 7 6.95 -27.12 39.54
N ALA A 8 7.92 -27.49 40.38
CA ALA A 8 7.74 -28.51 41.38
C ALA A 8 6.77 -28.04 42.47
N LEU A 9 6.89 -26.78 42.92
CA LEU A 9 5.92 -26.16 43.86
C LEU A 9 4.51 -26.07 43.27
N PHE A 10 4.39 -25.68 42.01
CA PHE A 10 3.11 -25.65 41.32
C PHE A 10 2.49 -27.05 41.25
N ARG A 11 3.25 -28.10 40.89
CA ARG A 11 2.74 -29.48 40.88
C ARG A 11 2.34 -29.97 42.23
N LEU A 12 3.06 -29.59 43.29
CA LEU A 12 2.73 -29.89 44.66
C LEU A 12 1.42 -29.21 45.08
N SER A 13 1.21 -27.94 44.72
CA SER A 13 -0.01 -27.21 45.05
C SER A 13 -1.25 -27.84 44.37
N VAL A 14 -1.11 -28.31 43.11
CA VAL A 14 -2.19 -29.05 42.41
C VAL A 14 -2.51 -30.34 43.11
N LEU A 15 -1.52 -31.06 43.63
CA LEU A 15 -1.70 -32.33 44.36
C LEU A 15 -2.17 -32.18 45.78
N GLY A 16 -2.25 -30.98 46.34
CA GLY A 16 -2.65 -30.70 47.75
C GLY A 16 -3.84 -31.56 48.23
N PRO A 17 -4.98 -31.60 47.52
CA PRO A 17 -6.15 -32.38 47.92
C PRO A 17 -5.92 -33.90 47.97
N LEU A 18 -4.93 -34.41 47.19
CA LEU A 18 -4.56 -35.84 47.24
C LEU A 18 -3.53 -36.15 48.33
N ILE A 19 -2.68 -35.19 48.65
CA ILE A 19 -1.55 -35.37 49.60
C ILE A 19 -2.06 -35.22 51.04
N SER A 20 -3.07 -34.38 51.28
CA SER A 20 -3.63 -34.10 52.58
C SER A 20 -4.45 -35.27 53.18
N ARG A 21 -4.66 -36.35 52.38
CA ARG A 21 -5.42 -37.54 52.82
C ARG A 21 -4.47 -38.69 53.16
N GLU A 22 -4.61 -39.23 54.36
CA GLU A 22 -3.77 -40.37 54.78
C GLU A 22 -4.10 -41.67 54.02
N ARG A 23 -5.36 -41.90 53.68
CA ARG A 23 -5.83 -43.09 52.93
C ARG A 23 -6.92 -42.67 51.95
N LEU A 24 -6.82 -43.20 50.70
CA LEU A 24 -7.83 -43.04 49.67
C LEU A 24 -8.68 -44.30 49.57
N GLN A 25 -9.99 -44.14 49.49
CA GLN A 25 -10.95 -45.28 49.32
C GLN A 25 -10.92 -45.75 47.83
N ARG A 26 -11.50 -46.94 47.61
CA ARG A 26 -11.56 -47.49 46.23
C ARG A 26 -12.41 -46.58 45.35
N GLY A 27 -11.82 -46.07 44.23
CA GLY A 27 -12.44 -45.15 43.28
C GLY A 27 -12.27 -43.65 43.58
N GLU A 28 -11.95 -43.28 44.84
CA GLU A 28 -11.80 -41.86 45.28
C GLU A 28 -10.68 -41.13 44.54
N LEU A 29 -9.59 -41.81 44.26
CA LEU A 29 -8.49 -41.26 43.48
C LEU A 29 -8.97 -40.74 42.10
N GLN A 30 -9.78 -41.53 41.39
CA GLN A 30 -10.26 -41.14 40.08
C GLN A 30 -11.23 -39.93 40.14
N GLN A 31 -12.06 -39.90 41.18
CA GLN A 31 -12.98 -38.76 41.40
C GLN A 31 -12.22 -37.46 41.62
N ILE A 32 -11.23 -37.46 42.51
CA ILE A 32 -10.41 -36.29 42.80
C ILE A 32 -9.60 -35.86 41.54
N LEU A 33 -9.06 -36.81 40.78
CA LEU A 33 -8.34 -36.53 39.54
C LEU A 33 -9.22 -35.81 38.52
N ARG A 34 -10.50 -36.20 38.36
CA ARG A 34 -11.48 -35.54 37.50
C ARG A 34 -11.79 -34.12 37.99
N GLU A 35 -12.00 -33.96 39.28
CA GLU A 35 -12.23 -32.64 39.87
C GLU A 35 -11.03 -31.70 39.67
N LEU A 36 -9.80 -32.18 39.86
CA LEU A 36 -8.60 -31.40 39.63
C LEU A 36 -8.40 -31.09 38.13
N ALA A 37 -8.74 -32.01 37.24
CA ALA A 37 -8.60 -31.80 35.79
C ALA A 37 -9.63 -30.77 35.26
N SER A 38 -10.79 -30.61 35.93
CA SER A 38 -11.81 -29.63 35.54
C SER A 38 -11.48 -28.19 35.99
N ARG A 39 -10.48 -27.98 36.85
CA ARG A 39 -10.09 -26.65 37.37
C ARG A 39 -9.18 -25.93 36.37
N GLU A 40 -9.24 -24.61 36.40
CA GLU A 40 -8.28 -23.75 35.72
C GLU A 40 -7.06 -23.46 36.57
N TYR A 41 -5.88 -23.46 35.97
CA TYR A 41 -4.60 -23.24 36.66
C TYR A 41 -3.75 -22.19 35.89
N ALA A 42 -3.01 -21.38 36.65
CA ALA A 42 -1.94 -20.56 36.11
C ALA A 42 -0.64 -21.41 36.03
N ILE A 43 -0.46 -22.13 34.92
CA ILE A 43 0.66 -23.08 34.80
C ILE A 43 1.96 -22.34 34.43
N PRO A 44 3.02 -22.42 35.26
CA PRO A 44 4.26 -21.70 35.02
C PRO A 44 4.92 -22.06 33.67
N GLY A 45 5.18 -21.05 32.85
CA GLY A 45 5.91 -21.20 31.57
C GLY A 45 5.07 -21.72 30.40
N THR A 46 3.74 -21.70 30.48
CA THR A 46 2.83 -22.07 29.40
C THR A 46 1.55 -21.22 29.39
N ARG A 47 0.91 -21.11 28.22
CA ARG A 47 -0.41 -20.47 28.07
C ARG A 47 -1.58 -21.43 28.33
N ARG A 48 -1.31 -22.71 28.58
CA ARG A 48 -2.36 -23.71 28.89
C ARG A 48 -2.93 -23.42 30.28
N ARG A 49 -4.24 -23.59 30.45
CA ARG A 49 -4.95 -23.40 31.71
C ARG A 49 -5.50 -24.69 32.32
N HIS A 50 -5.56 -25.77 31.56
CA HIS A 50 -6.10 -27.05 32.02
C HIS A 50 -5.03 -28.14 32.03
N LEU A 51 -5.18 -29.06 32.99
CA LEU A 51 -4.32 -30.23 33.16
C LEU A 51 -5.15 -31.49 32.89
N GLY A 52 -4.56 -32.44 32.16
CA GLY A 52 -5.22 -33.75 31.95
C GLY A 52 -5.12 -34.65 33.19
N GLU A 53 -6.15 -35.47 33.45
CA GLU A 53 -6.19 -36.43 34.52
C GLU A 53 -4.94 -37.30 34.61
N LYS A 54 -4.50 -37.87 33.47
CA LYS A 54 -3.27 -38.69 33.38
C LYS A 54 -2.02 -37.95 33.80
N THR A 55 -1.96 -36.65 33.56
CA THR A 55 -0.81 -35.80 33.93
C THR A 55 -0.77 -35.62 35.46
N ILE A 56 -1.91 -35.33 36.08
CA ILE A 56 -2.05 -35.16 37.53
C ILE A 56 -1.77 -36.48 38.21
N GLN A 57 -2.30 -37.59 37.70
CA GLN A 57 -2.05 -38.94 38.16
C GLN A 57 -0.56 -39.33 38.12
N ALA A 58 0.12 -39.04 37.02
CA ALA A 58 1.56 -39.28 36.88
C ALA A 58 2.37 -38.47 37.94
N TRP A 59 1.99 -37.22 38.21
CA TRP A 59 2.62 -36.40 39.26
C TRP A 59 2.36 -36.99 40.66
N TYR A 60 1.15 -37.49 40.93
CA TYR A 60 0.82 -38.11 42.19
C TYR A 60 1.67 -39.35 42.49
N TYR A 61 1.82 -40.24 41.53
CA TYR A 61 2.70 -41.43 41.67
C TYR A 61 4.18 -41.06 41.78
N ALA A 62 4.64 -40.02 41.02
CA ALA A 62 6.01 -39.55 41.11
C ALA A 62 6.29 -38.95 42.50
N TRP A 63 5.33 -38.20 43.08
CA TRP A 63 5.41 -37.69 44.43
C TRP A 63 5.43 -38.81 45.46
N ARG A 64 4.56 -39.81 45.34
CA ARG A 64 4.56 -40.97 46.26
C ARG A 64 5.90 -41.70 46.26
N ALA A 65 6.56 -41.79 45.11
CA ALA A 65 7.84 -42.51 44.97
C ALA A 65 9.04 -41.73 45.48
N ARG A 66 9.07 -40.39 45.31
CA ARG A 66 10.27 -39.56 45.54
C ARG A 66 9.95 -38.23 46.19
N GLN A 67 8.79 -38.02 46.75
CA GLN A 67 8.34 -36.78 47.36
C GLN A 67 8.53 -35.57 46.41
N LEU A 68 9.02 -34.46 46.88
CA LEU A 68 9.23 -33.25 46.10
C LEU A 68 10.20 -33.43 44.92
N ASP A 69 11.20 -34.25 45.05
CA ASP A 69 12.17 -34.55 43.99
C ASP A 69 11.49 -35.24 42.80
N GLY A 70 10.45 -36.03 43.03
CA GLY A 70 9.65 -36.64 41.96
C GLY A 70 8.85 -35.61 41.17
N LEU A 71 8.57 -34.44 41.72
CA LEU A 71 7.83 -33.38 41.04
C LEU A 71 8.76 -32.44 40.23
N THR A 72 10.06 -32.50 40.43
CA THR A 72 11.01 -31.68 39.69
C THR A 72 11.03 -32.09 38.22
N PRO A 73 10.92 -31.12 37.28
CA PRO A 73 10.96 -31.43 35.86
C PRO A 73 12.27 -32.10 35.46
N LYS A 74 12.19 -33.26 34.83
CA LYS A 74 13.42 -33.87 34.26
C LYS A 74 13.88 -33.05 33.09
N VAL A 75 15.12 -32.58 33.16
CA VAL A 75 15.78 -31.94 32.04
C VAL A 75 16.12 -33.02 31.00
N ARG A 76 15.72 -32.81 29.75
CA ARG A 76 16.05 -33.74 28.66
C ARG A 76 17.57 -33.77 28.47
N ALA A 77 18.15 -34.94 28.36
CA ALA A 77 19.59 -35.15 28.15
C ALA A 77 20.13 -34.51 26.87
N ASP A 78 19.26 -34.37 25.84
CA ASP A 78 19.56 -33.78 24.54
C ASP A 78 19.31 -32.24 24.49
N ARG A 79 18.99 -31.61 25.64
CA ARG A 79 18.71 -30.17 25.69
C ARG A 79 19.97 -29.37 25.35
N GLY A 80 19.88 -28.58 24.27
CA GLY A 80 21.01 -27.75 23.81
C GLY A 80 21.94 -28.48 22.84
N GLN A 81 21.77 -29.78 22.61
CA GLN A 81 22.55 -30.49 21.60
C GLN A 81 21.90 -30.36 20.23
N SER A 82 22.73 -30.09 19.22
CA SER A 82 22.29 -30.09 17.83
C SER A 82 22.29 -31.52 17.28
N LYS A 83 21.27 -31.87 16.49
CA LYS A 83 21.24 -33.13 15.76
C LYS A 83 22.20 -33.19 14.55
N LEU A 84 22.79 -32.06 14.21
CA LEU A 84 23.73 -31.95 13.10
C LEU A 84 25.13 -32.35 13.56
N CYS A 85 25.89 -33.05 12.69
CA CYS A 85 27.29 -33.35 12.94
C CYS A 85 28.12 -32.05 13.03
N ALA A 86 29.24 -32.10 13.69
CA ALA A 86 30.12 -30.93 13.93
C ALA A 86 30.55 -30.25 12.64
N GLU A 87 30.87 -31.01 11.61
CA GLU A 87 31.25 -30.51 10.27
C GLU A 87 30.14 -29.70 9.61
N THR A 88 28.90 -30.22 9.61
CA THR A 88 27.74 -29.50 9.07
C THR A 88 27.44 -28.22 9.87
N GLN A 89 27.58 -28.26 11.20
CA GLN A 89 27.44 -27.07 12.03
C GLN A 89 28.47 -26.02 11.67
N ALA A 90 29.74 -26.39 11.54
CA ALA A 90 30.82 -25.51 11.15
C ALA A 90 30.59 -24.91 9.75
N ALA A 91 30.15 -25.69 8.79
CA ALA A 91 29.84 -25.25 7.44
C ALA A 91 28.67 -24.24 7.41
N ILE A 92 27.60 -24.45 8.20
CA ILE A 92 26.48 -23.52 8.33
C ILE A 92 26.95 -22.19 8.92
N LEU A 93 27.76 -22.24 9.98
CA LEU A 93 28.29 -21.05 10.64
C LEU A 93 29.26 -20.27 9.73
N ALA A 94 30.14 -20.97 9.02
CA ALA A 94 31.04 -20.38 8.04
C ALA A 94 30.28 -19.68 6.91
N ALA A 95 29.28 -20.37 6.33
CA ALA A 95 28.43 -19.80 5.27
C ALA A 95 27.68 -18.53 5.72
N LYS A 96 27.26 -18.47 6.99
CA LYS A 96 26.58 -17.27 7.52
C LYS A 96 27.56 -16.15 7.84
N ARG A 97 28.76 -16.44 8.33
CA ARG A 97 29.81 -15.44 8.63
C ARG A 97 30.37 -14.83 7.35
N ASP A 98 30.59 -15.64 6.33
CA ASP A 98 31.06 -15.20 5.02
C ASP A 98 30.10 -14.17 4.38
N ASN A 99 28.79 -14.40 4.45
CA ASN A 99 27.81 -13.41 4.03
C ASN A 99 26.65 -13.35 5.04
N PRO A 100 26.67 -12.36 5.97
CA PRO A 100 25.61 -12.18 6.98
C PRO A 100 24.21 -11.95 6.43
N ARG A 101 24.08 -11.55 5.15
CA ARG A 101 22.78 -11.34 4.48
C ARG A 101 22.17 -12.63 3.93
N ARG A 102 22.90 -13.74 3.86
CA ARG A 102 22.34 -15.02 3.37
C ARG A 102 21.13 -15.43 4.20
N SER A 103 20.04 -15.71 3.53
CA SER A 103 18.84 -16.31 4.13
C SER A 103 19.09 -17.76 4.51
N LEU A 104 18.24 -18.32 5.39
CA LEU A 104 18.32 -19.74 5.75
C LEU A 104 18.24 -20.66 4.53
N GLN A 105 17.39 -20.31 3.57
CA GLN A 105 17.21 -21.08 2.33
C GLN A 105 18.46 -21.05 1.47
N GLN A 106 19.11 -19.89 1.34
CA GLN A 106 20.37 -19.76 0.60
C GLN A 106 21.50 -20.55 1.25
N ILE A 107 21.57 -20.61 2.58
CA ILE A 107 22.56 -21.44 3.30
C ILE A 107 22.32 -22.92 3.01
N CYS A 108 21.07 -23.39 3.13
CA CYS A 108 20.75 -24.78 2.79
C CYS A 108 21.11 -25.11 1.34
N GLN A 109 20.71 -24.29 0.38
CA GLN A 109 21.02 -24.47 -1.04
C GLN A 109 22.53 -24.46 -1.31
N LEU A 110 23.27 -23.57 -0.68
CA LEU A 110 24.73 -23.50 -0.83
C LEU A 110 25.39 -24.81 -0.41
N LEU A 111 25.02 -25.33 0.78
CA LEU A 111 25.60 -26.55 1.31
C LEU A 111 25.20 -27.80 0.53
N GLU A 112 23.99 -27.82 -0.04
CA GLU A 112 23.55 -28.86 -0.96
C GLU A 112 24.30 -28.83 -2.30
N LEU A 113 24.53 -27.63 -2.86
CA LEU A 113 25.23 -27.46 -4.13
C LEU A 113 26.74 -27.75 -4.00
N THR A 114 27.34 -27.45 -2.84
CA THR A 114 28.75 -27.79 -2.56
C THR A 114 28.95 -29.25 -2.19
N GLY A 115 27.89 -30.05 -2.13
CA GLY A 115 27.97 -31.45 -1.73
C GLY A 115 28.26 -31.68 -0.24
N SER A 116 28.28 -30.61 0.57
CA SER A 116 28.54 -30.71 2.01
C SER A 116 27.42 -31.41 2.77
N VAL A 117 26.22 -31.43 2.21
CA VAL A 117 25.03 -32.12 2.75
C VAL A 117 24.17 -32.67 1.62
N ALA A 118 23.45 -33.75 1.90
CA ALA A 118 22.50 -34.31 0.95
C ALA A 118 21.29 -33.36 0.77
N ARG A 119 20.72 -33.33 -0.44
CA ARG A 119 19.54 -32.50 -0.75
C ARG A 119 18.38 -32.82 0.19
N GLY A 120 17.77 -31.78 0.75
CA GLY A 120 16.62 -31.86 1.66
C GLY A 120 16.94 -32.41 3.05
N SER A 121 18.20 -32.69 3.40
CA SER A 121 18.58 -33.19 4.72
C SER A 121 18.55 -32.12 5.82
N LEU A 122 18.64 -30.84 5.47
CA LEU A 122 18.66 -29.71 6.39
C LEU A 122 17.26 -29.12 6.61
N ALA A 123 16.71 -29.33 7.80
CA ALA A 123 15.49 -28.65 8.19
C ALA A 123 15.78 -27.19 8.55
N ARG A 124 15.06 -26.23 7.95
CA ARG A 124 15.18 -24.79 8.21
C ARG A 124 15.13 -24.43 9.70
N SER A 125 14.27 -25.11 10.46
CA SER A 125 14.15 -24.90 11.92
C SER A 125 15.41 -25.30 12.68
N THR A 126 16.15 -26.32 12.22
CA THR A 126 17.41 -26.75 12.82
C THR A 126 18.53 -25.76 12.53
N VAL A 127 18.65 -25.32 11.27
CA VAL A 127 19.62 -24.28 10.88
C VAL A 127 19.32 -22.97 11.64
N HIS A 128 18.05 -22.55 11.74
CA HIS A 128 17.69 -21.35 12.49
C HIS A 128 18.09 -21.41 13.96
N ARG A 129 17.80 -22.55 14.63
CA ARG A 129 18.16 -22.73 16.05
C ARG A 129 19.67 -22.71 16.26
N LEU A 130 20.45 -23.33 15.37
CA LEU A 130 21.91 -23.27 15.42
C LEU A 130 22.41 -21.85 15.29
N LEU A 131 21.95 -21.10 14.29
CA LEU A 131 22.32 -19.69 14.09
C LEU A 131 21.88 -18.80 15.26
N GLN A 132 20.72 -19.07 15.85
CA GLN A 132 20.22 -18.34 17.03
C GLN A 132 21.10 -18.61 18.25
N GLN A 133 21.52 -19.86 18.47
CA GLN A 133 22.41 -20.25 19.55
C GLN A 133 23.77 -19.54 19.46
N HIS A 134 24.24 -19.28 18.24
CA HIS A 134 25.50 -18.57 17.98
C HIS A 134 25.33 -17.05 17.74
N GLY A 135 24.13 -16.49 18.00
CA GLY A 135 23.88 -15.04 17.84
C GLY A 135 23.85 -14.56 16.39
N LEU A 136 23.84 -15.48 15.41
CA LEU A 136 23.92 -15.18 13.97
C LEU A 136 22.53 -15.19 13.27
N SER A 137 21.44 -15.31 14.00
CA SER A 137 20.07 -15.38 13.43
C SER A 137 19.57 -14.03 12.92
N ARG A 138 20.15 -12.93 13.39
CA ARG A 138 19.84 -11.57 12.94
C ARG A 138 20.99 -11.04 12.08
N ILE A 139 20.67 -10.17 11.14
CA ILE A 139 21.70 -9.43 10.39
C ILE A 139 22.33 -8.45 11.37
N THR A 140 23.49 -8.76 11.88
CA THR A 140 24.33 -7.83 12.63
C THR A 140 25.13 -7.00 11.63
N GLY A 141 24.46 -6.03 11.00
CA GLY A 141 25.12 -5.00 10.22
C GLY A 141 24.72 -3.66 10.81
N SER A 142 25.70 -2.93 11.36
CA SER A 142 25.60 -1.62 12.02
C SER A 142 24.30 -1.47 12.82
N ALA A 143 24.36 -1.78 14.09
CA ALA A 143 23.35 -1.37 15.04
C ALA A 143 23.42 0.17 15.15
N SER A 144 22.75 0.88 14.25
CA SER A 144 22.11 2.12 14.66
C SER A 144 21.22 1.72 15.83
N LEU A 145 21.40 2.40 16.97
CA LEU A 145 20.51 2.28 18.11
C LEU A 145 19.07 2.17 17.56
N PRO A 146 18.26 1.23 18.04
CA PRO A 146 16.90 1.08 17.55
C PRO A 146 16.20 2.41 17.76
N GLU A 147 15.99 3.18 16.69
CA GLU A 147 15.06 4.31 16.73
C GLU A 147 13.73 3.76 17.23
N GLU A 148 13.16 4.42 18.22
CA GLU A 148 11.87 4.04 18.78
C GLU A 148 10.81 4.11 17.68
N LYS A 149 10.44 2.94 17.15
CA LYS A 149 9.47 2.83 16.06
C LYS A 149 8.07 3.02 16.62
N ARG A 150 7.54 4.24 16.48
CA ARG A 150 6.17 4.53 16.88
C ARG A 150 5.21 4.21 15.74
N SER A 151 4.26 3.32 16.00
CA SER A 151 3.15 3.08 15.08
C SER A 151 2.28 4.34 15.03
N PHE A 152 2.26 5.03 13.90
CA PHE A 152 1.41 6.18 13.67
C PHE A 152 0.18 5.77 12.84
N VAL A 153 -0.98 6.25 13.24
CA VAL A 153 -2.24 6.16 12.48
C VAL A 153 -2.88 7.54 12.48
N ALA A 154 -3.27 8.05 11.31
CA ALA A 154 -4.02 9.28 11.21
C ALA A 154 -5.36 9.15 11.96
N ALA A 155 -5.76 10.20 12.68
CA ALA A 155 -6.97 10.18 13.48
C ALA A 155 -8.25 10.07 12.63
N THR A 156 -8.25 10.68 11.46
CA THR A 156 -9.42 10.76 10.57
C THR A 156 -9.06 10.42 9.12
N ALA A 157 -10.02 9.87 8.40
CA ALA A 157 -9.91 9.69 6.95
C ALA A 157 -9.76 11.06 6.26
N GLY A 158 -9.02 11.09 5.15
CA GLY A 158 -8.68 12.33 4.45
C GLY A 158 -7.57 13.17 5.09
N ALA A 159 -7.08 12.82 6.29
CA ALA A 159 -5.97 13.55 6.90
C ALA A 159 -4.65 13.26 6.18
N ILE A 160 -4.37 12.01 5.87
CA ILE A 160 -3.14 11.60 5.19
C ILE A 160 -3.45 10.54 4.15
N TRP A 161 -3.04 10.83 2.92
CA TRP A 161 -2.96 9.81 1.87
C TRP A 161 -1.51 9.44 1.58
N TYR A 162 -1.27 8.17 1.30
CA TYR A 162 0.01 7.66 0.81
C TYR A 162 -0.08 7.34 -0.67
N GLY A 163 0.92 7.75 -1.43
CA GLY A 163 1.07 7.42 -2.84
C GLY A 163 2.26 6.48 -3.08
N ASP A 164 2.05 5.45 -3.90
CA ASP A 164 3.12 4.54 -4.32
C ASP A 164 2.79 3.86 -5.64
N VAL A 165 3.82 3.34 -6.30
CA VAL A 165 3.72 2.64 -7.57
C VAL A 165 4.23 1.21 -7.44
N MET A 166 3.49 0.26 -7.99
CA MET A 166 3.86 -1.16 -8.05
C MET A 166 3.85 -1.64 -9.50
N HIS A 167 4.80 -2.48 -9.89
CA HIS A 167 4.76 -3.15 -11.18
C HIS A 167 3.54 -4.07 -11.30
N GLY A 168 2.81 -3.94 -12.39
CA GLY A 168 1.64 -4.74 -12.74
C GLY A 168 1.93 -5.83 -13.79
N PRO A 169 0.90 -6.56 -14.23
CA PRO A 169 1.00 -7.55 -15.29
C PRO A 169 1.27 -6.90 -16.65
N ARG A 170 1.64 -7.72 -17.62
CA ARG A 170 1.71 -7.28 -19.01
C ARG A 170 0.35 -7.43 -19.68
N VAL A 171 -0.08 -6.39 -20.37
CA VAL A 171 -1.38 -6.39 -21.06
C VAL A 171 -1.22 -5.94 -22.53
N PRO A 172 -2.14 -6.32 -23.42
CA PRO A 172 -2.16 -5.83 -24.78
C PRO A 172 -2.44 -4.33 -24.81
N ILE A 173 -1.51 -3.56 -25.40
CA ILE A 173 -1.67 -2.13 -25.65
C ILE A 173 -1.21 -1.87 -27.08
N GLY A 174 -2.12 -1.43 -27.96
CA GLY A 174 -1.81 -1.21 -29.37
C GLY A 174 -1.28 -2.45 -30.10
N GLY A 175 -1.79 -3.63 -29.75
CA GLY A 175 -1.41 -4.91 -30.35
C GLY A 175 -0.10 -5.52 -29.85
N LYS A 176 0.57 -4.88 -28.85
CA LYS A 176 1.79 -5.40 -28.22
C LYS A 176 1.59 -5.58 -26.72
N LEU A 177 2.24 -6.60 -26.15
CA LEU A 177 2.27 -6.80 -24.70
C LEU A 177 3.18 -5.76 -24.04
N ALA A 178 2.60 -4.84 -23.28
CA ALA A 178 3.30 -3.79 -22.56
C ALA A 178 3.22 -4.02 -21.04
N LYS A 179 4.27 -3.58 -20.34
CA LYS A 179 4.28 -3.53 -18.87
C LYS A 179 3.28 -2.50 -18.38
N THR A 180 2.66 -2.76 -17.25
CA THR A 180 1.81 -1.80 -16.55
C THR A 180 2.36 -1.48 -15.18
N TYR A 181 1.90 -0.36 -14.63
CA TYR A 181 2.32 0.16 -13.33
C TYR A 181 1.06 0.52 -12.53
N LEU A 182 0.89 -0.09 -11.37
CA LEU A 182 -0.24 0.20 -10.49
C LEU A 182 0.10 1.42 -9.63
N VAL A 183 -0.50 2.54 -9.93
CA VAL A 183 -0.45 3.74 -9.10
C VAL A 183 -1.58 3.64 -8.08
N SER A 184 -1.25 3.75 -6.79
CA SER A 184 -2.22 3.63 -5.70
C SER A 184 -2.18 4.83 -4.78
N LEU A 185 -3.34 5.36 -4.43
CA LEU A 185 -3.52 6.35 -3.38
C LEU A 185 -4.35 5.74 -2.25
N PHE A 186 -3.77 5.71 -1.06
CA PHE A 186 -4.23 4.94 0.10
C PHE A 186 -4.46 5.87 1.29
N ASP A 187 -5.64 5.84 1.87
CA ASP A 187 -5.96 6.60 3.08
C ASP A 187 -5.43 5.92 4.34
N ASP A 188 -4.67 6.66 5.14
CA ASP A 188 -3.99 6.12 6.30
C ASP A 188 -4.94 5.66 7.41
N ALA A 189 -5.98 6.41 7.70
CA ALA A 189 -6.89 6.11 8.81
C ALA A 189 -7.84 4.95 8.47
N SER A 190 -8.45 5.00 7.29
CA SER A 190 -9.47 4.04 6.89
C SER A 190 -8.95 2.80 6.15
N ARG A 191 -7.69 2.80 5.71
CA ARG A 191 -7.13 1.76 4.83
C ARG A 191 -7.80 1.67 3.46
N LEU A 192 -8.63 2.63 3.10
CA LEU A 192 -9.35 2.69 1.85
C LEU A 192 -8.41 3.12 0.72
N LEU A 193 -8.50 2.47 -0.43
CA LEU A 193 -7.91 2.96 -1.66
C LEU A 193 -8.78 4.10 -2.18
N THR A 194 -8.29 5.32 -2.10
CA THR A 194 -9.04 6.49 -2.56
C THR A 194 -9.20 6.46 -4.08
N HIS A 195 -8.15 6.06 -4.78
CA HIS A 195 -8.17 5.55 -6.14
C HIS A 195 -6.90 4.72 -6.40
N SER A 196 -7.01 3.76 -7.30
CA SER A 196 -5.89 2.97 -7.79
C SER A 196 -6.16 2.60 -9.23
N ALA A 197 -5.14 2.69 -10.09
CA ALA A 197 -5.27 2.33 -11.49
C ALA A 197 -3.94 1.82 -12.06
N PHE A 198 -4.04 0.85 -12.95
CA PHE A 198 -2.92 0.46 -13.80
C PHE A 198 -2.74 1.49 -14.90
N CYS A 199 -1.50 1.97 -15.03
CA CYS A 199 -1.08 2.97 -16.00
C CYS A 199 -0.05 2.39 -16.95
N ARG A 200 0.22 3.09 -18.06
CA ARG A 200 1.26 2.71 -19.02
C ARG A 200 2.67 3.00 -18.53
N GLY A 201 2.81 3.89 -17.57
CA GLY A 201 4.06 4.31 -16.98
C GLY A 201 3.92 4.68 -15.53
N GLU A 202 5.03 5.12 -14.96
CA GLU A 202 5.12 5.72 -13.63
C GLU A 202 5.48 7.22 -13.74
N THR A 203 4.85 7.91 -14.69
CA THR A 203 5.10 9.31 -14.95
C THR A 203 4.29 10.21 -14.03
N ALA A 204 4.68 11.49 -13.93
CA ALA A 204 3.89 12.48 -13.19
C ALA A 204 2.45 12.56 -13.71
N LEU A 205 2.27 12.46 -15.03
CA LEU A 205 0.95 12.51 -15.66
C LEU A 205 0.04 11.35 -15.25
N ASP A 206 0.61 10.13 -15.13
CA ASP A 206 -0.12 8.95 -14.64
C ASP A 206 -0.59 9.17 -13.19
N ILE A 207 0.31 9.69 -12.33
CA ILE A 207 0.02 9.99 -10.93
C ILE A 207 -1.04 11.09 -10.80
N GLU A 208 -0.92 12.16 -11.59
CA GLU A 208 -1.88 13.27 -11.65
C GLU A 208 -3.27 12.78 -12.03
N GLY A 209 -3.37 11.88 -13.03
CA GLY A 209 -4.63 11.25 -13.44
C GLY A 209 -5.28 10.46 -12.30
N VAL A 210 -4.50 9.66 -11.59
CA VAL A 210 -4.97 8.90 -10.42
C VAL A 210 -5.37 9.82 -9.27
N LEU A 211 -4.60 10.89 -9.01
CA LEU A 211 -4.93 11.89 -7.98
C LEU A 211 -6.26 12.60 -8.32
N LYS A 212 -6.46 13.00 -9.57
CA LYS A 212 -7.71 13.62 -10.02
C LYS A 212 -8.93 12.74 -9.72
N GLN A 213 -8.85 11.46 -10.08
CA GLN A 213 -9.93 10.50 -9.82
C GLN A 213 -10.14 10.27 -8.32
N ALA A 214 -9.06 10.21 -7.54
CA ALA A 214 -9.14 10.07 -6.09
C ALA A 214 -9.86 11.26 -5.43
N VAL A 215 -9.48 12.48 -5.82
CA VAL A 215 -10.07 13.73 -5.31
C VAL A 215 -11.55 13.83 -5.69
N LEU A 216 -11.92 13.47 -6.92
CA LEU A 216 -13.33 13.43 -7.37
C LEU A 216 -14.20 12.48 -6.55
N LYS A 217 -13.65 11.30 -6.22
CA LYS A 217 -14.41 10.23 -5.53
C LYS A 217 -14.44 10.40 -4.01
N ARG A 218 -13.37 10.93 -3.42
CA ARG A 218 -13.12 10.83 -1.98
C ARG A 218 -12.77 12.17 -1.30
N GLY A 219 -12.93 13.30 -1.99
CA GLY A 219 -12.58 14.61 -1.46
C GLY A 219 -11.07 14.88 -1.46
N ILE A 220 -10.67 15.98 -0.85
CA ILE A 220 -9.29 16.50 -0.91
C ILE A 220 -8.56 16.16 0.39
N PRO A 221 -7.43 15.43 0.36
CA PRO A 221 -6.65 15.13 1.56
C PRO A 221 -5.95 16.38 2.10
N LEU A 222 -5.61 16.38 3.39
CA LEU A 222 -4.76 17.44 3.97
C LEU A 222 -3.30 17.24 3.57
N LYS A 223 -2.85 15.97 3.55
CA LYS A 223 -1.46 15.60 3.26
C LYS A 223 -1.41 14.45 2.26
N LEU A 224 -0.47 14.55 1.33
CA LEU A 224 -0.11 13.45 0.44
C LEU A 224 1.36 13.09 0.67
N VAL A 225 1.60 11.89 1.16
CA VAL A 225 2.93 11.35 1.48
C VAL A 225 3.35 10.40 0.39
N VAL A 226 4.49 10.68 -0.24
CA VAL A 226 5.00 9.94 -1.41
C VAL A 226 6.49 9.63 -1.25
N ASP A 227 7.02 8.79 -2.11
CA ASP A 227 8.47 8.59 -2.15
C ASP A 227 9.21 9.73 -2.87
N ASN A 228 10.53 9.56 -2.99
CA ASN A 228 11.40 10.52 -3.69
C ASN A 228 11.55 10.21 -5.19
N GLY A 229 10.67 9.41 -5.78
CA GLY A 229 10.67 9.11 -7.21
C GLY A 229 10.56 10.38 -8.07
N ALA A 230 11.17 10.36 -9.25
CA ALA A 230 11.20 11.52 -10.14
C ALA A 230 9.80 12.04 -10.49
N ALA A 231 8.84 11.15 -10.68
CA ALA A 231 7.46 11.49 -10.98
C ALA A 231 6.77 12.28 -9.85
N TYR A 232 7.05 11.93 -8.60
CA TYR A 232 6.52 12.64 -7.43
C TYR A 232 7.21 13.98 -7.16
N ARG A 233 8.42 14.19 -7.69
CA ARG A 233 9.16 15.46 -7.61
C ARG A 233 8.82 16.44 -8.71
N ALA A 234 7.98 16.06 -9.66
CA ALA A 234 7.60 16.90 -10.79
C ALA A 234 6.95 18.21 -10.29
N GLN A 235 7.37 19.31 -10.85
CA GLN A 235 6.81 20.65 -10.52
C GLN A 235 5.31 20.73 -10.83
N THR A 236 4.84 19.98 -11.83
CA THR A 236 3.43 19.90 -12.20
C THR A 236 2.58 19.33 -11.07
N LEU A 237 3.00 18.20 -10.49
CA LEU A 237 2.32 17.58 -9.35
C LEU A 237 2.36 18.51 -8.12
N GLN A 238 3.51 19.12 -7.84
CA GLN A 238 3.64 20.10 -6.75
C GLN A 238 2.67 21.27 -6.92
N GLY A 239 2.57 21.81 -8.14
CA GLY A 239 1.65 22.89 -8.47
C GLY A 239 0.18 22.48 -8.31
N ILE A 240 -0.20 21.26 -8.72
CA ILE A 240 -1.54 20.70 -8.52
C ILE A 240 -1.85 20.57 -7.02
N CYS A 241 -0.94 19.99 -6.25
CA CYS A 241 -1.11 19.86 -4.81
C CYS A 241 -1.27 21.24 -4.13
N ALA A 242 -0.46 22.23 -4.51
CA ALA A 242 -0.55 23.57 -3.97
C ALA A 242 -1.92 24.23 -4.28
N ARG A 243 -2.42 24.11 -5.52
CA ARG A 243 -3.73 24.63 -5.92
C ARG A 243 -4.89 23.96 -5.20
N LEU A 244 -4.75 22.66 -4.89
CA LEU A 244 -5.72 21.91 -4.09
C LEU A 244 -5.56 22.15 -2.58
N GLY A 245 -4.52 22.86 -2.14
CA GLY A 245 -4.17 23.03 -0.73
C GLY A 245 -3.81 21.70 -0.06
N ILE A 246 -3.13 20.81 -0.79
CA ILE A 246 -2.61 19.53 -0.29
C ILE A 246 -1.15 19.72 0.08
N GLN A 247 -0.77 19.40 1.31
CA GLN A 247 0.63 19.38 1.71
C GLN A 247 1.30 18.12 1.15
N LEU A 248 2.14 18.31 0.11
CA LEU A 248 2.94 17.21 -0.45
C LEU A 248 4.18 16.96 0.42
N ILE A 249 4.35 15.73 0.88
CA ILE A 249 5.44 15.31 1.77
C ILE A 249 6.21 14.17 1.11
N HIS A 250 7.51 14.34 0.95
CA HIS A 250 8.39 13.29 0.49
C HIS A 250 8.97 12.51 1.67
N CYS A 251 8.87 11.17 1.63
CA CYS A 251 9.45 10.30 2.64
C CYS A 251 10.96 10.50 2.73
N ARG A 252 11.52 10.40 3.94
CA ARG A 252 12.97 10.36 4.10
C ARG A 252 13.54 9.14 3.37
N PRO A 253 14.67 9.27 2.67
CA PRO A 253 15.35 8.12 2.09
C PRO A 253 15.63 7.06 3.16
N TYR A 254 15.42 5.80 2.81
CA TYR A 254 15.66 4.64 3.70
C TYR A 254 14.81 4.56 4.99
N ALA A 255 13.71 5.32 5.11
CA ALA A 255 12.74 5.21 6.21
C ALA A 255 11.44 4.52 5.72
N PRO A 256 11.39 3.18 5.61
CA PRO A 256 10.24 2.44 5.09
C PRO A 256 9.02 2.46 6.03
N GLU A 257 9.20 2.99 7.24
CA GLU A 257 8.22 2.89 8.34
C GLU A 257 6.90 3.59 8.03
N GLY A 258 6.96 4.70 7.28
CA GLY A 258 5.76 5.43 6.85
C GLY A 258 4.91 4.70 5.80
N LYS A 259 5.48 3.74 5.07
CA LYS A 259 4.81 3.04 3.95
C LYS A 259 4.41 1.58 4.23
N GLY A 260 4.70 1.05 5.41
CA GLY A 260 4.42 -0.37 5.74
C GLY A 260 2.96 -0.78 5.55
N LYS A 261 2.02 0.17 5.63
CA LYS A 261 0.59 -0.07 5.37
C LYS A 261 0.32 -0.23 3.87
N LEU A 262 0.95 0.61 3.05
CA LEU A 262 0.84 0.57 1.59
C LEU A 262 1.57 -0.66 1.01
N GLU A 263 2.70 -1.05 1.57
CA GLU A 263 3.38 -2.30 1.23
C GLU A 263 2.50 -3.52 1.52
N ARG A 264 1.76 -3.51 2.63
CA ARG A 264 0.77 -4.55 2.96
C ARG A 264 -0.38 -4.56 1.96
N TRP A 265 -0.84 -3.40 1.52
CA TRP A 265 -1.82 -3.27 0.45
C TRP A 265 -1.29 -3.91 -0.85
N HIS A 266 -0.09 -3.56 -1.29
CA HIS A 266 0.51 -4.13 -2.50
C HIS A 266 0.65 -5.65 -2.40
N ARG A 267 0.98 -6.19 -1.22
CA ARG A 267 0.98 -7.62 -0.99
C ARG A 267 -0.42 -8.21 -1.14
N SER A 268 -1.44 -7.60 -0.53
CA SER A 268 -2.82 -8.05 -0.65
C SER A 268 -3.32 -8.03 -2.09
N CYS A 269 -2.96 -6.99 -2.86
CA CYS A 269 -3.27 -6.89 -4.28
C CYS A 269 -2.61 -8.03 -5.07
N ARG A 270 -1.34 -8.33 -4.82
CA ARG A 270 -0.66 -9.47 -5.47
C ARG A 270 -1.28 -10.80 -5.11
N ASP A 271 -1.54 -11.04 -3.83
CA ASP A 271 -1.96 -12.33 -3.33
C ASP A 271 -3.44 -12.64 -3.62
N GLN A 272 -4.31 -11.62 -3.72
CA GLN A 272 -5.76 -11.81 -3.81
C GLN A 272 -6.37 -11.35 -5.15
N PHE A 273 -5.73 -10.43 -5.84
CA PHE A 273 -6.22 -9.94 -7.13
C PHE A 273 -5.35 -10.46 -8.29
N LEU A 274 -4.04 -10.17 -8.28
CA LEU A 274 -3.18 -10.55 -9.39
C LEU A 274 -3.00 -12.07 -9.51
N SER A 275 -3.01 -12.80 -8.39
CA SER A 275 -2.89 -14.28 -8.39
C SER A 275 -4.11 -14.99 -9.00
N GLU A 276 -5.28 -14.32 -9.00
CA GLU A 276 -6.52 -14.86 -9.58
C GLU A 276 -6.78 -14.37 -11.01
N LEU A 277 -5.93 -13.44 -11.51
CA LEU A 277 -6.06 -12.95 -12.87
C LEU A 277 -5.51 -13.97 -13.88
N ASP A 278 -6.33 -14.34 -14.85
CA ASP A 278 -5.84 -14.99 -16.06
C ASP A 278 -5.47 -13.92 -17.10
N GLU A 279 -4.17 -13.67 -17.25
CA GLU A 279 -3.63 -12.64 -18.16
C GLU A 279 -4.09 -12.84 -19.62
N ARG A 280 -4.46 -14.06 -20.00
CA ARG A 280 -4.95 -14.38 -21.38
C ARG A 280 -6.32 -13.78 -21.67
N HIS A 281 -7.11 -13.53 -20.62
CA HIS A 281 -8.46 -12.95 -20.75
C HIS A 281 -8.49 -11.44 -20.57
N ILE A 282 -7.35 -10.77 -20.44
CA ILE A 282 -7.27 -9.33 -20.31
C ILE A 282 -7.18 -8.73 -21.71
N ALA A 283 -8.25 -8.08 -22.15
CA ALA A 283 -8.36 -7.53 -23.49
C ALA A 283 -7.60 -6.19 -23.66
N SER A 284 -7.51 -5.39 -22.61
CA SER A 284 -6.92 -4.04 -22.65
C SER A 284 -6.54 -3.55 -21.26
N LEU A 285 -5.89 -2.39 -21.18
CA LEU A 285 -5.61 -1.69 -19.93
C LEU A 285 -6.91 -1.28 -19.21
N ASP A 286 -7.92 -0.87 -19.96
CA ASP A 286 -9.21 -0.47 -19.40
C ASP A 286 -9.96 -1.67 -18.82
N ASP A 287 -9.91 -2.83 -19.47
CA ASP A 287 -10.45 -4.09 -18.93
C ASP A 287 -9.75 -4.49 -17.64
N LEU A 288 -8.42 -4.40 -17.57
CA LEU A 288 -7.67 -4.65 -16.34
C LEU A 288 -8.10 -3.72 -15.21
N ASN A 289 -8.26 -2.42 -15.51
CA ASN A 289 -8.70 -1.43 -14.54
C ASN A 289 -10.16 -1.65 -14.10
N ALA A 290 -11.04 -2.03 -14.99
CA ALA A 290 -12.43 -2.36 -14.65
C ALA A 290 -12.49 -3.53 -13.65
N ARG A 291 -11.70 -4.58 -13.86
CA ARG A 291 -11.58 -5.73 -12.96
C ARG A 291 -11.01 -5.32 -11.60
N LEU A 292 -9.97 -4.48 -11.59
CA LEU A 292 -9.39 -3.95 -10.34
C LEU A 292 -10.44 -3.17 -9.54
N TRP A 293 -11.17 -2.26 -10.18
CA TRP A 293 -12.16 -1.43 -9.49
C TRP A 293 -13.34 -2.25 -8.98
N ALA A 294 -13.81 -3.22 -9.75
CA ALA A 294 -14.83 -4.16 -9.28
C ALA A 294 -14.38 -4.93 -8.05
N TRP A 295 -13.17 -5.46 -8.05
CA TRP A 295 -12.60 -6.17 -6.89
C TRP A 295 -12.39 -5.24 -5.68
N LEU A 296 -11.90 -4.02 -5.89
CA LEU A 296 -11.73 -3.04 -4.82
C LEU A 296 -13.05 -2.70 -4.15
N GLU A 297 -14.07 -2.36 -4.92
CA GLU A 297 -15.35 -1.89 -4.38
C GLU A 297 -16.19 -3.05 -3.81
N ALA A 298 -16.20 -4.22 -4.45
CA ALA A 298 -17.01 -5.35 -4.01
C ALA A 298 -16.33 -6.16 -2.89
N VAL A 299 -15.01 -6.27 -2.87
CA VAL A 299 -14.28 -7.16 -1.96
C VAL A 299 -13.43 -6.39 -0.97
N TYR A 300 -12.40 -5.67 -1.44
CA TYR A 300 -11.40 -5.09 -0.55
C TYR A 300 -11.98 -4.04 0.40
N HIS A 301 -12.77 -3.10 -0.11
CA HIS A 301 -13.35 -2.01 0.68
C HIS A 301 -14.43 -2.47 1.67
N ARG A 302 -15.04 -3.63 1.44
CA ARG A 302 -16.14 -4.16 2.27
C ARG A 302 -15.73 -5.23 3.27
N ARG A 303 -14.56 -5.84 3.08
CA ARG A 303 -14.06 -6.89 3.98
C ARG A 303 -13.59 -6.29 5.30
N PRO A 304 -13.93 -6.90 6.46
CA PRO A 304 -13.36 -6.51 7.75
C PRO A 304 -11.83 -6.51 7.73
N HIS A 305 -11.23 -5.45 8.27
CA HIS A 305 -9.78 -5.27 8.28
C HIS A 305 -9.24 -5.38 9.71
N SER A 306 -8.24 -6.23 9.94
CA SER A 306 -7.67 -6.50 11.26
C SER A 306 -7.07 -5.27 11.97
N GLY A 307 -6.65 -4.27 11.22
CA GLY A 307 -6.11 -3.01 11.76
C GLY A 307 -7.17 -1.91 11.94
N LEU A 308 -8.46 -2.23 11.86
CA LEU A 308 -9.60 -1.32 12.02
C LEU A 308 -10.64 -1.88 13.01
N ASP A 309 -10.19 -2.69 13.98
CA ASP A 309 -11.05 -3.29 15.00
C ASP A 309 -12.27 -4.01 14.42
N GLY A 310 -12.07 -4.67 13.28
CA GLY A 310 -13.11 -5.42 12.58
C GLY A 310 -14.00 -4.59 11.64
N LEU A 311 -13.83 -3.28 11.56
CA LEU A 311 -14.49 -2.46 10.55
C LEU A 311 -13.93 -2.72 9.16
N SER A 312 -14.76 -2.55 8.13
CA SER A 312 -14.28 -2.51 6.76
C SER A 312 -13.68 -1.14 6.44
N PRO A 313 -12.75 -1.04 5.45
CA PRO A 313 -12.21 0.24 5.01
C PRO A 313 -13.29 1.26 4.64
N LEU A 314 -14.34 0.82 3.95
CA LEU A 314 -15.46 1.68 3.57
C LEU A 314 -16.25 2.17 4.79
N ALA A 315 -16.59 1.28 5.72
CA ALA A 315 -17.33 1.66 6.93
C ALA A 315 -16.51 2.66 7.79
N ARG A 316 -15.20 2.42 7.94
CA ARG A 316 -14.32 3.35 8.66
C ARG A 316 -14.23 4.71 7.97
N TYR A 317 -14.15 4.73 6.62
CA TYR A 317 -14.15 5.98 5.85
C TYR A 317 -15.46 6.75 5.99
N GLN A 318 -16.59 6.04 5.96
CA GLN A 318 -17.92 6.65 6.11
C GLN A 318 -18.14 7.33 7.46
N GLN A 319 -17.55 6.82 8.53
CA GLN A 319 -17.61 7.46 9.86
C GLN A 319 -17.00 8.86 9.88
N ASP A 320 -16.00 9.11 9.02
CA ASP A 320 -15.30 10.39 8.96
C ASP A 320 -15.79 11.32 7.84
N LEU A 321 -16.84 10.95 7.08
CA LEU A 321 -17.38 11.77 5.99
C LEU A 321 -17.58 13.25 6.35
N PRO A 322 -18.14 13.62 7.53
CA PRO A 322 -18.32 15.01 7.90
C PRO A 322 -17.01 15.80 8.07
N ARG A 323 -15.89 15.09 8.24
CA ARG A 323 -14.55 15.69 8.47
C ARG A 323 -13.71 15.76 7.21
N ILE A 324 -14.15 15.08 6.15
CA ILE A 324 -13.44 15.06 4.87
C ILE A 324 -13.67 16.38 4.17
N ARG A 325 -12.59 16.98 3.68
CA ARG A 325 -12.66 18.22 2.91
C ARG A 325 -13.31 17.96 1.54
N PRO A 326 -14.53 18.46 1.29
CA PRO A 326 -15.20 18.26 0.01
C PRO A 326 -14.57 19.11 -1.07
N LEU A 327 -14.79 18.75 -2.33
CA LEU A 327 -14.40 19.59 -3.48
C LEU A 327 -15.13 20.94 -3.49
N GLY A 328 -16.41 20.97 -3.08
CA GLY A 328 -17.20 22.18 -3.08
C GLY A 328 -17.19 22.90 -4.45
N PRO A 329 -16.98 24.23 -4.47
CA PRO A 329 -16.93 25.01 -5.71
C PRO A 329 -15.80 24.59 -6.67
N LEU A 330 -14.71 24.01 -6.15
CA LEU A 330 -13.60 23.50 -6.98
C LEU A 330 -14.02 22.38 -7.93
N ALA A 331 -15.14 21.72 -7.70
CA ALA A 331 -15.63 20.66 -8.58
C ALA A 331 -15.85 21.17 -10.02
N ALA A 332 -16.37 22.37 -10.19
CA ALA A 332 -16.61 22.98 -11.49
C ALA A 332 -15.32 23.37 -12.23
N THR A 333 -14.25 23.68 -11.49
CA THR A 333 -12.97 24.13 -12.04
C THR A 333 -11.84 23.11 -11.88
N LEU A 334 -12.15 21.88 -11.47
CA LEU A 334 -11.14 20.88 -11.16
C LEU A 334 -10.23 20.60 -12.36
N ASP A 335 -10.78 20.57 -13.57
CA ASP A 335 -10.01 20.35 -14.80
C ASP A 335 -8.91 21.41 -14.95
N SER A 336 -9.22 22.67 -14.66
CA SER A 336 -8.24 23.77 -14.74
C SER A 336 -7.12 23.65 -13.69
N VAL A 337 -7.41 23.01 -12.54
CA VAL A 337 -6.40 22.74 -11.50
C VAL A 337 -5.34 21.75 -12.00
N PHE A 338 -5.73 20.81 -12.85
CA PHE A 338 -4.84 19.79 -13.39
C PHE A 338 -4.14 20.19 -14.71
N LEU A 339 -4.42 21.39 -15.24
CA LEU A 339 -3.65 21.92 -16.35
C LEU A 339 -2.22 22.28 -15.91
N HIS A 340 -1.26 21.98 -16.77
CA HIS A 340 0.14 22.31 -16.52
C HIS A 340 0.42 23.80 -16.79
N ARG A 341 1.32 24.39 -16.03
CA ARG A 341 1.81 25.76 -16.19
C ARG A 341 3.26 25.68 -16.60
N VAL A 342 3.56 26.22 -17.79
CA VAL A 342 4.90 26.14 -18.38
C VAL A 342 5.38 27.54 -18.73
N SER A 343 6.34 28.06 -17.97
CA SER A 343 6.91 29.40 -18.22
C SER A 343 7.69 29.41 -19.54
N ARG A 344 7.44 30.44 -20.37
CA ARG A 344 8.12 30.68 -21.65
C ARG A 344 8.37 32.16 -21.87
N LEU A 345 9.56 32.44 -22.37
CA LEU A 345 9.90 33.80 -22.86
C LEU A 345 9.20 34.05 -24.19
N VAL A 346 8.45 35.13 -24.28
CA VAL A 346 7.83 35.57 -25.53
C VAL A 346 8.91 36.18 -26.41
N ARG A 347 9.01 35.72 -27.63
CA ARG A 347 9.97 36.21 -28.62
C ARG A 347 9.57 37.63 -29.10
N LYS A 348 10.52 38.32 -29.71
CA LYS A 348 10.29 39.67 -30.29
C LYS A 348 9.19 39.71 -31.35
N ASP A 349 8.89 38.54 -31.95
CA ASP A 349 7.83 38.39 -32.95
C ASP A 349 6.46 38.04 -32.33
N GLY A 350 6.31 38.10 -31.00
CA GLY A 350 5.07 37.78 -30.29
C GLY A 350 4.77 36.30 -30.24
N THR A 351 5.78 35.44 -30.48
CA THR A 351 5.56 33.98 -30.46
C THR A 351 6.21 33.31 -29.28
N VAL A 352 5.62 32.21 -28.84
CA VAL A 352 6.17 31.24 -27.87
C VAL A 352 6.27 29.86 -28.49
N SER A 353 7.19 29.03 -28.01
CA SER A 353 7.36 27.67 -28.49
C SER A 353 6.98 26.67 -27.41
N TYR A 354 6.14 25.68 -27.75
CA TYR A 354 5.80 24.57 -26.91
C TYR A 354 5.80 23.26 -27.74
N GLN A 355 6.54 22.24 -27.29
CA GLN A 355 6.67 20.93 -27.96
C GLN A 355 6.95 21.03 -29.48
N GLY A 356 7.83 21.95 -29.89
CA GLY A 356 8.19 22.14 -31.32
C GLY A 356 7.20 22.94 -32.13
N GLN A 357 6.02 23.24 -31.59
CA GLN A 357 5.03 24.14 -32.23
C GLN A 357 5.19 25.57 -31.73
N ARG A 358 4.85 26.53 -32.61
CA ARG A 358 4.82 27.94 -32.26
C ARG A 358 3.40 28.42 -32.10
N PHE A 359 3.20 29.24 -31.09
CA PHE A 359 1.91 29.86 -30.75
C PHE A 359 2.08 31.38 -30.71
N GLU A 360 1.12 32.09 -31.23
CA GLU A 360 1.02 33.55 -31.08
C GLU A 360 0.38 33.87 -29.73
N VAL A 361 0.96 34.83 -29.04
CA VAL A 361 0.44 35.41 -27.79
C VAL A 361 0.28 36.92 -27.99
N PRO A 362 -0.47 37.63 -27.14
CA PRO A 362 -0.62 39.08 -27.28
C PRO A 362 0.73 39.77 -27.34
N PHE A 363 0.92 40.63 -28.34
CA PHE A 363 2.22 41.24 -28.70
C PHE A 363 2.80 42.12 -27.57
N GLU A 364 1.95 42.65 -26.73
CA GLU A 364 2.31 43.49 -25.55
C GLU A 364 3.22 42.74 -24.55
N PHE A 365 3.21 41.42 -24.56
CA PHE A 365 4.09 40.58 -23.72
C PHE A 365 5.41 40.21 -24.42
N SER A 366 5.70 40.80 -25.57
CA SER A 366 6.96 40.53 -26.29
C SER A 366 8.17 40.88 -25.41
N GLY A 367 9.10 39.95 -25.27
CA GLY A 367 10.27 40.05 -24.39
C GLY A 367 10.01 39.75 -22.92
N GLN A 368 8.78 39.44 -22.53
CA GLN A 368 8.41 39.09 -21.15
C GLN A 368 8.26 37.56 -21.02
N THR A 369 8.34 37.07 -19.78
CA THR A 369 8.04 35.70 -19.46
C THR A 369 6.54 35.52 -19.21
N VAL A 370 5.90 34.61 -19.91
CA VAL A 370 4.49 34.28 -19.71
C VAL A 370 4.37 32.79 -19.32
N CYS A 371 3.26 32.45 -18.70
CA CYS A 371 2.95 31.09 -18.33
C CYS A 371 1.92 30.49 -19.29
N LEU A 372 2.33 29.49 -20.07
CA LEU A 372 1.41 28.73 -20.92
C LEU A 372 0.61 27.76 -20.07
N VAL A 373 -0.70 27.82 -20.16
CA VAL A 373 -1.62 26.86 -19.57
C VAL A 373 -1.87 25.74 -20.58
N VAL A 374 -1.46 24.53 -20.25
CA VAL A 374 -1.42 23.41 -21.17
C VAL A 374 -2.26 22.26 -20.65
N ASP A 375 -3.09 21.67 -21.52
CA ASP A 375 -3.70 20.38 -21.27
C ASP A 375 -2.65 19.27 -21.60
N PRO A 376 -2.11 18.58 -20.60
CA PRO A 376 -1.06 17.59 -20.83
C PRO A 376 -1.55 16.35 -21.59
N HIS A 377 -2.86 16.03 -21.53
CA HIS A 377 -3.43 14.88 -22.22
C HIS A 377 -3.66 15.12 -23.69
N ARG A 378 -3.98 16.37 -24.06
CA ARG A 378 -4.20 16.78 -25.46
C ARG A 378 -2.97 17.44 -26.08
N ALA A 379 -1.92 17.68 -25.28
CA ALA A 379 -0.75 18.46 -25.67
C ALA A 379 -1.13 19.84 -26.28
N ALA A 380 -2.26 20.39 -25.84
CA ALA A 380 -2.83 21.64 -26.37
C ALA A 380 -2.59 22.79 -25.40
N VAL A 381 -2.19 23.94 -25.93
CA VAL A 381 -2.14 25.19 -25.16
C VAL A 381 -3.55 25.75 -25.08
N VAL A 382 -4.07 25.86 -23.87
CA VAL A 382 -5.47 26.28 -23.59
C VAL A 382 -5.55 27.79 -23.31
N GLY A 383 -4.47 28.36 -22.78
CA GLY A 383 -4.46 29.79 -22.42
C GLY A 383 -3.06 30.26 -22.07
N VAL A 384 -2.96 31.55 -21.77
CA VAL A 384 -1.74 32.21 -21.32
C VAL A 384 -2.05 33.03 -20.06
N GLU A 385 -1.21 32.86 -19.04
CA GLU A 385 -1.28 33.59 -17.77
C GLU A 385 -0.02 34.45 -17.61
N ASN A 386 -0.12 35.55 -16.87
CA ASN A 386 1.04 36.31 -16.42
C ASN A 386 1.73 35.62 -15.23
N GLU A 387 2.80 36.22 -14.71
CA GLU A 387 3.52 35.72 -13.53
C GLU A 387 2.65 35.67 -12.26
N LEU A 388 1.59 36.46 -12.21
CA LEU A 388 0.63 36.51 -11.10
C LEU A 388 -0.48 35.46 -11.23
N GLY A 389 -0.53 34.69 -12.34
CA GLY A 389 -1.55 33.69 -12.61
C GLY A 389 -2.86 34.26 -13.17
N GLU A 390 -2.85 35.53 -13.63
CA GLU A 390 -4.01 36.15 -14.28
C GLU A 390 -4.01 35.81 -15.78
N ALA A 391 -5.18 35.46 -16.30
CA ALA A 391 -5.35 35.14 -17.72
C ALA A 391 -5.11 36.41 -18.58
N ILE A 392 -4.12 36.37 -19.47
CA ILE A 392 -3.73 37.50 -20.33
C ILE A 392 -4.15 37.28 -21.80
N GLY A 393 -4.66 36.11 -22.14
CA GLY A 393 -5.17 35.88 -23.49
C GLY A 393 -5.11 34.42 -23.90
N ALA A 394 -5.41 34.17 -25.16
CA ALA A 394 -5.31 32.86 -25.78
C ALA A 394 -3.98 32.74 -26.52
N ALA A 395 -3.41 31.53 -26.53
CA ALA A 395 -2.33 31.17 -27.44
C ALA A 395 -2.92 30.50 -28.68
N THR A 396 -2.74 31.11 -29.84
CA THR A 396 -3.20 30.53 -31.10
C THR A 396 -2.04 29.90 -31.87
N PRO A 397 -2.21 28.71 -32.47
CA PRO A 397 -1.15 28.15 -33.32
C PRO A 397 -0.73 29.12 -34.41
N LEU A 398 0.58 29.27 -34.63
CA LEU A 398 1.12 30.20 -35.62
C LEU A 398 0.72 29.73 -37.02
N ASP A 399 -0.14 30.49 -37.69
CA ASP A 399 -0.42 30.33 -39.12
C ASP A 399 0.48 31.24 -39.96
N ARG A 400 1.51 30.65 -40.55
CA ARG A 400 2.50 31.36 -41.34
C ARG A 400 1.93 31.94 -42.63
N LEU A 401 0.89 31.31 -43.22
CA LEU A 401 0.26 31.75 -44.45
C LEU A 401 -0.64 32.94 -44.20
N ALA A 402 -1.48 32.85 -43.18
CA ALA A 402 -2.34 33.96 -42.76
C ALA A 402 -1.50 35.20 -42.33
N ASN A 403 -0.34 34.97 -41.70
CA ASN A 403 0.55 36.04 -41.28
C ASN A 403 1.31 36.77 -42.40
N ALA A 404 1.44 36.14 -43.56
CA ALA A 404 2.06 36.81 -44.74
C ALA A 404 1.19 37.98 -45.27
N THR A 405 -0.13 37.92 -45.06
CA THR A 405 -1.07 38.91 -45.56
C THR A 405 -1.62 39.84 -44.45
N ARG A 406 -1.31 39.55 -43.19
CA ARG A 406 -1.78 40.32 -42.01
C ARG A 406 -1.08 41.65 -41.91
N ARG A 407 -1.82 42.77 -41.89
CA ARG A 407 -1.26 44.09 -41.61
C ARG A 407 -0.64 44.13 -40.21
N ARG A 408 0.61 44.61 -40.14
CA ARG A 408 1.29 44.80 -38.85
C ARG A 408 0.55 45.89 -38.04
N ARG A 409 0.13 45.55 -36.85
CA ARG A 409 -0.39 46.57 -35.91
C ARG A 409 0.76 47.48 -35.46
N SER A 410 0.60 48.77 -35.65
CA SER A 410 1.49 49.76 -35.04
C SER A 410 1.10 49.97 -33.57
N PRO A 411 2.06 50.13 -32.65
CA PRO A 411 1.73 50.45 -31.26
C PRO A 411 1.04 51.82 -31.24
N GLY A 412 -0.25 51.87 -30.85
CA GLY A 412 -0.99 53.11 -30.69
C GLY A 412 -2.40 53.19 -31.29
N GLN A 413 -2.91 52.14 -31.88
CA GLN A 413 -4.32 52.10 -32.38
C GLN A 413 -5.18 51.08 -31.61
N ASP A 414 -5.49 51.41 -30.38
CA ASP A 414 -6.69 50.89 -29.73
C ASP A 414 -7.81 51.87 -29.87
N LYS A 415 -8.81 51.54 -30.70
CA LYS A 415 -10.23 51.80 -30.50
C LYS A 415 -11.00 51.49 -31.79
N ALA A 416 -11.78 50.48 -31.73
CA ALA A 416 -13.11 50.28 -32.27
C ALA A 416 -13.33 48.83 -32.68
N SER A 417 -14.16 48.20 -31.95
CA SER A 417 -14.81 46.94 -32.35
C SER A 417 -15.73 47.18 -33.53
N PRO A 418 -15.88 46.25 -34.42
CA PRO A 418 -17.23 45.96 -34.81
C PRO A 418 -17.54 44.44 -34.84
N ASP A 419 -18.67 44.19 -34.33
CA ASP A 419 -19.67 43.15 -34.67
C ASP A 419 -19.27 41.68 -34.68
N SER A 420 -19.84 41.07 -33.66
CA SER A 420 -20.21 39.70 -33.51
C SER A 420 -21.10 39.21 -34.63
N ALA A 421 -20.62 38.27 -35.40
CA ALA A 421 -21.47 37.33 -36.10
C ALA A 421 -21.40 36.01 -35.37
N SER A 422 -22.46 35.64 -34.67
CA SER A 422 -22.69 34.33 -34.13
C SER A 422 -22.74 33.32 -35.27
N PRO A 423 -22.05 32.21 -35.21
CA PRO A 423 -22.43 31.01 -35.94
C PRO A 423 -23.45 30.23 -35.11
N ALA A 424 -24.62 30.04 -35.76
CA ALA A 424 -25.74 29.26 -35.29
C ALA A 424 -25.36 27.79 -35.01
N ASP A 425 -26.04 27.27 -34.02
CA ASP A 425 -26.42 25.87 -33.75
C ASP A 425 -25.76 24.79 -34.61
N ALA A 426 -24.76 24.12 -34.06
CA ALA A 426 -24.45 22.76 -34.42
C ALA A 426 -24.94 21.84 -33.29
N SER A 427 -26.04 21.17 -33.51
CA SER A 427 -26.52 20.09 -32.65
C SER A 427 -25.47 18.99 -32.46
N PRO A 428 -25.35 18.43 -31.29
CA PRO A 428 -24.36 17.35 -31.04
C PRO A 428 -24.73 16.09 -31.86
N PRO A 429 -23.76 15.33 -32.34
CA PRO A 429 -24.02 14.12 -33.11
C PRO A 429 -24.76 13.09 -32.27
N LYS A 430 -25.87 12.57 -32.84
CA LYS A 430 -26.66 11.50 -32.22
C LYS A 430 -25.81 10.23 -32.08
N LYS A 431 -25.76 9.69 -30.87
CA LYS A 431 -25.17 8.39 -30.59
C LYS A 431 -25.89 7.27 -31.37
N PRO A 432 -25.19 6.31 -31.95
CA PRO A 432 -25.83 5.14 -32.52
C PRO A 432 -26.41 4.26 -31.41
N THR A 433 -27.71 4.10 -31.42
CA THR A 433 -28.45 3.16 -30.55
C THR A 433 -28.63 1.85 -31.30
N THR A 434 -27.80 0.85 -31.04
CA THR A 434 -28.17 -0.56 -31.25
C THR A 434 -27.20 -1.46 -30.52
N GLY A 435 -27.65 -2.05 -29.42
CA GLY A 435 -26.97 -3.11 -28.68
C GLY A 435 -27.15 -2.94 -27.17
N PRO A 436 -27.29 -4.01 -26.39
CA PRO A 436 -27.44 -3.93 -24.94
C PRO A 436 -26.18 -3.32 -24.33
N ASN A 437 -26.35 -2.21 -23.61
CA ASN A 437 -25.27 -1.50 -22.93
C ASN A 437 -25.10 -2.12 -21.54
N LEU A 438 -23.91 -2.64 -21.27
CA LEU A 438 -23.57 -3.27 -19.99
C LEU A 438 -23.79 -2.30 -18.80
N ILE A 439 -23.58 -0.99 -19.02
CA ILE A 439 -23.78 0.03 -17.99
C ILE A 439 -25.27 0.19 -17.68
N GLU A 440 -26.13 0.15 -18.69
CA GLU A 440 -27.56 0.16 -18.50
C GLU A 440 -28.11 -1.12 -17.85
N LEU A 441 -27.52 -2.27 -18.18
CA LEU A 441 -27.86 -3.54 -17.54
C LEU A 441 -27.45 -3.58 -16.08
N ILE A 442 -26.24 -3.07 -15.74
CA ILE A 442 -25.78 -2.94 -14.36
C ILE A 442 -26.61 -1.89 -13.60
N HIS A 443 -26.97 -0.78 -14.25
CA HIS A 443 -27.84 0.24 -13.66
C HIS A 443 -29.22 -0.32 -13.34
N GLN A 444 -29.83 -1.07 -14.27
CA GLN A 444 -31.11 -1.74 -14.04
C GLN A 444 -31.02 -2.79 -12.92
N GLN A 445 -29.92 -3.53 -12.81
CA GLN A 445 -29.75 -4.57 -11.80
C GLN A 445 -29.50 -4.04 -10.38
N PHE A 446 -28.96 -2.82 -10.24
CA PHE A 446 -28.61 -2.24 -8.95
C PHE A 446 -29.43 -1.04 -8.51
N TYR A 447 -30.21 -0.41 -9.41
CA TYR A 447 -30.94 0.83 -9.13
C TYR A 447 -32.42 0.77 -9.47
N ASP A 448 -32.96 -0.35 -9.98
CA ASP A 448 -34.40 -0.51 -10.18
C ASP A 448 -35.02 -1.19 -8.93
N PRO A 449 -35.75 -0.45 -8.07
CA PRO A 449 -36.32 -1.00 -6.84
C PRO A 449 -37.69 -1.65 -7.06
N LYS A 450 -37.91 -2.37 -8.18
CA LYS A 450 -39.13 -3.13 -8.43
C LYS A 450 -38.82 -4.57 -8.82
N GLY A 451 -38.90 -5.42 -7.82
CA GLY A 451 -38.86 -6.87 -7.96
C GLY A 451 -38.88 -7.52 -6.60
N ASP A 452 -40.11 -7.67 -6.04
CA ASP A 452 -40.61 -8.56 -4.95
C ASP A 452 -39.63 -8.99 -3.84
#